data_64b10156c5e7bd01610b5cc4f385f99e
#
_entry.id   64b10156c5e7bd01610b5cc4f385f99e
#
_cell.length_a   1.000
_cell.length_b   1.000
_cell.length_c   1.000
_cell.angle_alpha   90.00
_cell.angle_beta   90.00
_cell.angle_gamma   90.00
#
_symmetry.space_group_name_H-M   'P 1'
#
loop_
_entity.id
_entity.type
_entity.pdbx_description
1 polymer ?
#
loop_
_entity_poly.entity_id
_entity_poly.type
_entity_poly.pdbx_seq_one_letter_code
_entity_poly.pdbx_strand_id
1 'polypeptide(L)'
;LENMGLKSFANKRIETFSGGMKRRINLLAAVLHQPKILFLDEPTVGVDVQSKTKIIEFLHHLNSTGTTIVYTSHHLREAQDFCTEIAILDQGKIKAIGSPKNLLESYPNTKNLEDIFIQLTGKNLRDVT
;
A
#
# COMPACT_ATOMS: atom_id res chain seq x y z
N LEU A 1 1.05 19.73 1.06
CA LEU A 1 0.67 19.65 2.47
C LEU A 1 -0.84 19.52 2.67
N GLU A 2 -1.64 20.23 1.88
CA GLU A 2 -3.12 20.18 1.99
C GLU A 2 -3.65 18.76 1.77
N ASN A 3 -3.27 18.11 0.68
CA ASN A 3 -3.71 16.76 0.32
C ASN A 3 -3.39 15.69 1.38
N MET A 4 -2.45 16.01 2.27
CA MET A 4 -2.03 15.12 3.36
C MET A 4 -2.51 15.58 4.73
N GLY A 5 -3.33 16.64 4.80
CA GLY A 5 -3.84 17.20 6.06
C GLY A 5 -2.75 17.77 6.96
N LEU A 6 -1.66 18.28 6.37
CA LEU A 6 -0.52 18.81 7.12
C LEU A 6 -0.36 20.35 6.99
N LYS A 7 -1.34 21.03 6.39
CA LYS A 7 -1.25 22.49 6.17
C LYS A 7 -1.06 23.29 7.46
N SER A 8 -1.81 22.96 8.51
CA SER A 8 -1.72 23.63 9.82
C SER A 8 -0.40 23.39 10.56
N PHE A 9 0.41 22.46 10.09
CA PHE A 9 1.70 22.09 10.65
C PHE A 9 2.89 22.60 9.82
N ALA A 10 2.63 23.39 8.77
CA ALA A 10 3.66 23.85 7.82
C ALA A 10 4.85 24.59 8.49
N ASN A 11 4.57 25.32 9.57
CA ASN A 11 5.58 26.10 10.32
C ASN A 11 6.08 25.39 11.59
N LYS A 12 5.70 24.11 11.79
CA LYS A 12 6.14 23.34 12.96
C LYS A 12 7.33 22.45 12.61
N ARG A 13 8.19 22.20 13.60
CA ARG A 13 9.33 21.28 13.44
C ARG A 13 8.84 19.85 13.29
N ILE A 14 9.43 19.11 12.34
CA ILE A 14 9.11 17.69 12.05
C ILE A 14 9.34 16.80 13.29
N GLU A 15 10.25 17.18 14.15
CA GLU A 15 10.53 16.47 15.43
C GLU A 15 9.28 16.34 16.31
N THR A 16 8.36 17.32 16.23
CA THR A 16 7.11 17.36 17.01
C THR A 16 5.96 16.56 16.35
N PHE A 17 6.19 16.00 15.18
CA PHE A 17 5.17 15.27 14.43
C PHE A 17 4.95 13.88 15.02
N SER A 18 3.68 13.42 14.99
CA SER A 18 3.34 12.03 15.26
C SER A 18 3.98 11.09 14.21
N GLY A 19 4.02 9.78 14.49
CA GLY A 19 4.52 8.78 13.55
C GLY A 19 3.79 8.83 12.20
N GLY A 20 2.47 8.93 12.23
CA GLY A 20 1.64 9.06 11.03
C GLY A 20 1.89 10.36 10.27
N MET A 21 2.12 11.48 10.97
CA MET A 21 2.49 12.74 10.33
C MET A 21 3.87 12.66 9.67
N LYS A 22 4.85 12.04 10.34
CA LYS A 22 6.19 11.81 9.78
C LYS A 22 6.12 10.93 8.55
N ARG A 23 5.29 9.88 8.55
CA ARG A 23 5.10 9.01 7.39
C ARG A 23 4.51 9.79 6.21
N ARG A 24 3.50 10.64 6.45
CA ARG A 24 2.87 11.47 5.42
C ARG A 24 3.84 12.51 4.83
N ILE A 25 4.64 13.19 5.65
CA ILE A 25 5.62 14.17 5.15
C ILE A 25 6.75 13.49 4.37
N ASN A 26 7.16 12.30 4.78
CA ASN A 26 8.15 11.49 4.08
C ASN A 26 7.68 11.10 2.68
N LEU A 27 6.43 10.69 2.55
CA LEU A 27 5.82 10.38 1.26
C LEU A 27 5.75 11.62 0.36
N LEU A 28 5.38 12.78 0.90
CA LEU A 28 5.41 14.05 0.16
C LEU A 28 6.81 14.39 -0.35
N ALA A 29 7.83 14.22 0.48
CA ALA A 29 9.23 14.46 0.09
C ALA A 29 9.66 13.53 -1.06
N ALA A 30 9.23 12.27 -1.03
CA ALA A 30 9.56 11.28 -2.06
C ALA A 30 8.94 11.58 -3.44
N VAL A 31 7.91 12.43 -3.51
CA VAL A 31 7.21 12.75 -4.76
C VAL A 31 7.44 14.18 -5.27
N LEU A 32 8.24 14.99 -4.56
CA LEU A 32 8.50 16.39 -4.94
C LEU A 32 9.09 16.54 -6.35
N HIS A 33 9.89 15.58 -6.78
CA HIS A 33 10.51 15.57 -8.12
C HIS A 33 9.62 14.95 -9.20
N GLN A 34 8.33 14.68 -8.89
CA GLN A 34 7.34 14.13 -9.81
C GLN A 34 7.79 12.83 -10.50
N PRO A 35 8.08 11.76 -9.74
CA PRO A 35 8.58 10.51 -10.30
C PRO A 35 7.52 9.86 -11.19
N LYS A 36 7.97 9.20 -12.27
CA LYS A 36 7.10 8.36 -13.10
C LYS A 36 6.78 7.02 -12.44
N ILE A 37 7.69 6.52 -11.63
CA ILE A 37 7.54 5.27 -10.88
C ILE A 37 7.90 5.54 -9.43
N LEU A 38 7.05 5.12 -8.53
CA LEU A 38 7.20 5.25 -7.07
C LEU A 38 7.19 3.86 -6.44
N PHE A 39 8.27 3.51 -5.75
CA PHE A 39 8.36 2.28 -4.97
C PHE A 39 8.07 2.57 -3.50
N LEU A 40 7.14 1.83 -2.92
CA LEU A 40 6.71 1.97 -1.54
C LEU A 40 6.77 0.62 -0.84
N ASP A 41 7.56 0.54 0.21
CA ASP A 41 7.66 -0.63 1.06
C ASP A 41 6.84 -0.43 2.34
N GLU A 42 5.75 -1.19 2.48
CA GLU A 42 4.86 -1.17 3.64
C GLU A 42 4.44 0.26 4.08
N PRO A 43 3.92 1.12 3.19
CA PRO A 43 3.76 2.55 3.48
C PRO A 43 2.71 2.86 4.56
N THR A 44 1.82 1.93 4.87
CA THR A 44 0.72 2.10 5.84
C THR A 44 0.93 1.35 7.15
N VAL A 45 2.05 0.61 7.28
CA VAL A 45 2.35 -0.13 8.50
C VAL A 45 2.66 0.83 9.66
N GLY A 46 2.06 0.55 10.81
CA GLY A 46 2.30 1.31 12.04
C GLY A 46 1.71 2.72 12.07
N VAL A 47 0.85 3.07 11.11
CA VAL A 47 0.15 4.36 11.11
C VAL A 47 -1.30 4.18 11.60
N ASP A 48 -1.84 5.24 12.20
CA ASP A 48 -3.25 5.29 12.59
C ASP A 48 -4.20 5.29 11.37
N VAL A 49 -5.47 4.95 11.59
CA VAL A 49 -6.49 4.85 10.54
C VAL A 49 -6.60 6.14 9.72
N GLN A 50 -6.58 7.30 10.37
CA GLN A 50 -6.70 8.59 9.70
C GLN A 50 -5.52 8.87 8.77
N SER A 51 -4.30 8.61 9.23
CA SER A 51 -3.08 8.75 8.43
C SER A 51 -3.06 7.76 7.27
N LYS A 52 -3.50 6.51 7.50
CA LYS A 52 -3.63 5.49 6.47
C LYS A 52 -4.57 5.93 5.35
N THR A 53 -5.76 6.42 5.70
CA THR A 53 -6.73 6.91 4.72
C THR A 53 -6.13 8.03 3.87
N LYS A 54 -5.46 9.00 4.49
CA LYS A 54 -4.80 10.09 3.77
C LYS A 54 -3.68 9.64 2.84
N ILE A 55 -2.90 8.64 3.25
CA ILE A 55 -1.86 8.04 2.40
C ILE A 55 -2.50 7.37 1.18
N ILE A 56 -3.50 6.55 1.36
CA ILE A 56 -4.17 5.83 0.26
C ILE A 56 -4.85 6.79 -0.72
N GLU A 57 -5.58 7.80 -0.23
CA GLU A 57 -6.16 8.85 -1.06
C GLU A 57 -5.11 9.58 -1.91
N PHE A 58 -3.98 9.90 -1.31
CA PHE A 58 -2.89 10.56 -2.00
C PHE A 58 -2.23 9.67 -3.06
N LEU A 59 -2.04 8.39 -2.78
CA LEU A 59 -1.52 7.43 -3.74
C LEU A 59 -2.48 7.23 -4.92
N HIS A 60 -3.78 7.17 -4.69
CA HIS A 60 -4.78 7.16 -5.76
C HIS A 60 -4.68 8.40 -6.64
N HIS A 61 -4.54 9.58 -6.04
CA HIS A 61 -4.36 10.82 -6.79
C HIS A 61 -3.10 10.79 -7.65
N LEU A 62 -1.95 10.38 -7.10
CA LEU A 62 -0.70 10.25 -7.86
C LEU A 62 -0.84 9.29 -9.03
N ASN A 63 -1.46 8.15 -8.81
CA ASN A 63 -1.67 7.17 -9.87
C ASN A 63 -2.58 7.72 -10.97
N SER A 64 -3.66 8.43 -10.61
CA SER A 64 -4.57 9.06 -11.58
C SER A 64 -3.90 10.15 -12.43
N THR A 65 -2.83 10.76 -11.93
CA THR A 65 -2.04 11.78 -12.65
C THR A 65 -0.86 11.20 -13.43
N GLY A 66 -0.72 9.87 -13.49
CA GLY A 66 0.25 9.16 -14.35
C GLY A 66 1.47 8.58 -13.64
N THR A 67 1.53 8.61 -12.31
CA THR A 67 2.59 7.92 -11.57
C THR A 67 2.26 6.43 -11.44
N THR A 68 3.15 5.57 -11.88
CA THR A 68 3.08 4.13 -11.61
C THR A 68 3.53 3.86 -10.18
N ILE A 69 2.75 3.13 -9.40
CA ILE A 69 3.06 2.83 -8.01
C ILE A 69 3.32 1.33 -7.86
N VAL A 70 4.51 0.99 -7.37
CA VAL A 70 4.87 -0.36 -6.92
C VAL A 70 4.84 -0.36 -5.39
N TYR A 71 3.96 -1.17 -4.84
CA TYR A 71 3.59 -1.13 -3.44
C TYR A 71 3.74 -2.53 -2.84
N THR A 72 4.53 -2.67 -1.79
CA THR A 72 4.59 -3.93 -1.03
C THR A 72 3.70 -3.85 0.20
N SER A 73 3.01 -4.92 0.51
CA SER A 73 2.18 -5.02 1.71
C SER A 73 1.93 -6.48 2.09
N HIS A 74 1.82 -6.73 3.38
CA HIS A 74 1.25 -7.97 3.91
C HIS A 74 -0.24 -7.80 4.29
N HIS A 75 -0.80 -6.62 4.12
CA HIS A 75 -2.23 -6.35 4.30
C HIS A 75 -3.00 -6.66 3.01
N LEU A 76 -3.33 -7.93 2.80
CA LEU A 76 -3.90 -8.42 1.54
C LEU A 76 -5.24 -7.76 1.20
N ARG A 77 -6.07 -7.45 2.20
CA ARG A 77 -7.34 -6.76 1.99
C ARG A 77 -7.13 -5.34 1.44
N GLU A 78 -6.15 -4.61 1.99
CA GLU A 78 -5.79 -3.29 1.49
C GLU A 78 -5.27 -3.37 0.05
N ALA A 79 -4.41 -4.35 -0.25
CA ALA A 79 -3.92 -4.58 -1.60
C ALA A 79 -5.06 -4.91 -2.58
N GLN A 80 -6.03 -5.73 -2.16
CA GLN A 80 -7.21 -6.07 -2.97
C GLN A 80 -8.05 -4.83 -3.32
N ASP A 81 -8.21 -3.90 -2.38
CA ASP A 81 -9.03 -2.71 -2.57
C ASP A 81 -8.30 -1.59 -3.33
N PHE A 82 -6.98 -1.55 -3.24
CA PHE A 82 -6.17 -0.46 -3.77
C PHE A 82 -5.48 -0.79 -5.10
N CYS A 83 -4.94 -2.02 -5.27
CA CYS A 83 -4.09 -2.35 -6.41
C CYS A 83 -4.88 -2.73 -7.65
N THR A 84 -4.38 -2.31 -8.82
CA THR A 84 -4.92 -2.72 -10.13
C THR A 84 -4.38 -4.08 -10.56
N GLU A 85 -3.14 -4.40 -10.16
CA GLU A 85 -2.49 -5.69 -10.38
C GLU A 85 -1.75 -6.11 -9.11
N ILE A 86 -1.76 -7.41 -8.81
CA ILE A 86 -1.16 -7.99 -7.61
C ILE A 86 -0.26 -9.14 -8.01
N ALA A 87 0.95 -9.18 -7.45
CA ALA A 87 1.83 -10.34 -7.49
C ALA A 87 1.95 -10.94 -6.09
N ILE A 88 1.56 -12.20 -5.94
CA ILE A 88 1.75 -12.96 -4.70
C ILE A 88 3.14 -13.57 -4.70
N LEU A 89 3.94 -13.18 -3.70
CA LEU A 89 5.33 -13.60 -3.55
C LEU A 89 5.49 -14.52 -2.34
N ASP A 90 6.13 -15.66 -2.53
CA ASP A 90 6.50 -16.57 -1.43
C ASP A 90 7.84 -17.23 -1.73
N GLN A 91 8.73 -17.25 -0.74
CA GLN A 91 10.07 -17.85 -0.83
C GLN A 91 10.87 -17.38 -2.06
N GLY A 92 10.81 -16.07 -2.36
CA GLY A 92 11.52 -15.45 -3.49
C GLY A 92 10.95 -15.79 -4.88
N LYS A 93 9.75 -16.37 -4.94
CA LYS A 93 9.09 -16.72 -6.21
C LYS A 93 7.71 -16.10 -6.31
N ILE A 94 7.36 -15.62 -7.49
CA ILE A 94 5.99 -15.20 -7.79
C ILE A 94 5.13 -16.46 -7.93
N LYS A 95 4.11 -16.59 -7.10
CA LYS A 95 3.15 -17.71 -7.09
C LYS A 95 1.95 -17.45 -7.99
N ALA A 96 1.50 -16.21 -8.04
CA ALA A 96 0.41 -15.77 -8.91
C ALA A 96 0.55 -14.29 -9.20
N ILE A 97 0.03 -13.85 -10.35
CA ILE A 97 -0.03 -12.45 -10.75
C ILE A 97 -1.33 -12.20 -11.51
N GLY A 98 -1.95 -11.06 -11.28
CA GLY A 98 -3.16 -10.63 -11.98
C GLY A 98 -3.92 -9.54 -11.23
N SER A 99 -5.00 -9.05 -11.84
CA SER A 99 -5.92 -8.17 -11.14
C SER A 99 -6.59 -8.89 -9.98
N PRO A 100 -7.04 -8.19 -8.93
CA PRO A 100 -7.78 -8.82 -7.83
C PRO A 100 -8.95 -9.68 -8.34
N LYS A 101 -9.70 -9.18 -9.33
CA LYS A 101 -10.81 -9.89 -9.94
C LYS A 101 -10.35 -11.19 -10.62
N ASN A 102 -9.34 -11.12 -11.48
CA ASN A 102 -8.83 -12.28 -12.20
C ASN A 102 -8.26 -13.35 -11.25
N LEU A 103 -7.60 -12.92 -10.18
CA LEU A 103 -7.11 -13.85 -9.16
C LEU A 103 -8.25 -14.58 -8.47
N LEU A 104 -9.30 -13.87 -8.05
CA LEU A 104 -10.47 -14.50 -7.42
C LEU A 104 -11.22 -15.44 -8.37
N GLU A 105 -11.32 -15.11 -9.66
CA GLU A 105 -11.92 -15.98 -10.68
C GLU A 105 -11.07 -17.24 -10.96
N SER A 106 -9.74 -17.12 -10.86
CA SER A 106 -8.81 -18.23 -11.14
C SER A 106 -8.69 -19.24 -9.99
N TYR A 107 -9.09 -18.86 -8.78
CA TYR A 107 -9.02 -19.72 -7.59
C TYR A 107 -10.44 -19.97 -7.04
N PRO A 108 -11.21 -20.92 -7.62
CA PRO A 108 -12.55 -21.26 -7.14
C PRO A 108 -12.48 -21.71 -5.67
N ASN A 109 -13.51 -21.39 -4.90
CA ASN A 109 -13.62 -21.61 -3.45
C ASN A 109 -12.82 -20.64 -2.57
N THR A 110 -12.25 -19.56 -3.13
CA THR A 110 -11.68 -18.46 -2.37
C THR A 110 -12.63 -17.25 -2.37
N LYS A 111 -12.67 -16.52 -1.25
CA LYS A 111 -13.54 -15.34 -1.09
C LYS A 111 -12.76 -14.02 -1.20
N ASN A 112 -11.47 -14.07 -0.94
CA ASN A 112 -10.59 -12.91 -0.88
C ASN A 112 -9.13 -13.34 -1.17
N LEU A 113 -8.23 -12.36 -1.25
CA LEU A 113 -6.81 -12.63 -1.49
C LEU A 113 -6.13 -13.40 -0.35
N GLU A 114 -6.62 -13.29 0.88
CA GLU A 114 -6.09 -14.03 2.02
C GLU A 114 -6.27 -15.54 1.81
N ASP A 115 -7.46 -15.95 1.36
CA ASP A 115 -7.75 -17.37 1.03
C ASP A 115 -6.82 -17.87 -0.09
N ILE A 116 -6.61 -17.05 -1.13
CA ILE A 116 -5.69 -17.38 -2.24
C ILE A 116 -4.26 -17.53 -1.73
N PHE A 117 -3.80 -16.59 -0.90
CA PHE A 117 -2.46 -16.63 -0.32
C PHE A 117 -2.25 -17.91 0.49
N ILE A 118 -3.19 -18.27 1.37
CA ILE A 118 -3.14 -19.50 2.16
C ILE A 118 -3.11 -20.73 1.25
N GLN A 119 -3.94 -20.77 0.23
CA GLN A 119 -3.97 -21.89 -0.73
C GLN A 119 -2.65 -22.05 -1.47
N LEU A 120 -1.99 -20.96 -1.87
CA LEU A 120 -0.75 -20.97 -2.66
C LEU A 120 0.49 -21.24 -1.81
N THR A 121 0.50 -20.80 -0.56
CA THR A 121 1.68 -20.85 0.31
C THR A 121 1.58 -21.91 1.39
N GLY A 122 0.38 -22.38 1.71
CA GLY A 122 0.12 -23.29 2.83
C GLY A 122 0.34 -22.64 4.20
N LYS A 123 0.46 -21.31 4.26
CA LYS A 123 0.78 -20.55 5.48
C LYS A 123 -0.35 -19.60 5.84
N ASN A 124 -0.73 -19.57 7.10
CA ASN A 124 -1.54 -18.48 7.62
C ASN A 124 -0.70 -17.19 7.70
N LEU A 125 -1.32 -16.04 7.42
CA LEU A 125 -0.66 -14.72 7.49
C LEU A 125 0.00 -14.42 8.85
N ARG A 126 -0.41 -15.12 9.91
CA ARG A 126 0.16 -15.00 11.26
C ARG A 126 1.52 -15.66 11.43
N ASP A 127 1.94 -16.48 10.48
CA ASP A 127 3.20 -17.24 10.51
C ASP A 127 4.32 -16.53 9.73
N VAL A 128 4.07 -15.31 9.25
CA VAL A 128 5.00 -14.51 8.43
C VAL A 128 5.64 -13.38 9.25
N THR A 129 5.84 -13.62 10.52
CA THR A 129 6.66 -12.73 11.36
C THR A 129 8.06 -13.28 11.53
#